data_807bec94d52bf886cdadf115229f35b8
#
_entry.id   807bec94d52bf886cdadf115229f35b8
#
_cell.length_a   1.000
_cell.length_b   1.000
_cell.length_c   1.000
_cell.angle_alpha   90.00
_cell.angle_beta   90.00
_cell.angle_gamma   90.00
#
_symmetry.space_group_name_H-M   'P 1'
#
loop_
_entity.id
_entity.type
_entity.pdbx_description
1 polymer ?
#
loop_
_entity_poly.entity_id
_entity_poly.type
_entity_poly.pdbx_seq_one_letter_code
_entity_poly.pdbx_strand_id
1 'polypeptide(L)'
;MPERIIDRELRLIPYYRNDAVSLPWYQDPDVCKQVDNRDKPYDAALLHSMYDYLCANGDCYCIEYNGVLVGDVSLRKNAEIAIVVCKEYQNHHIGRRCVAEMLKLAKEKGMPRIIANIYSFNTQSQTMFRSAGFEKTGEEWYACQL
;
A
#
# COMPACT_ATOMS: atom_id res chain seq x y z
N MET A 1 -1.90 -14.74 -10.31
CA MET A 1 -2.16 -13.29 -10.24
C MET A 1 -1.19 -12.59 -11.18
N PRO A 2 -1.66 -11.95 -12.24
CA PRO A 2 -0.77 -11.29 -13.19
C PRO A 2 -0.24 -9.96 -12.65
N GLU A 3 0.86 -9.49 -13.24
CA GLU A 3 1.32 -8.12 -12.97
C GLU A 3 0.33 -7.10 -13.56
N ARG A 4 0.37 -5.88 -13.04
CA ARG A 4 -0.48 -4.79 -13.52
C ARG A 4 0.39 -3.62 -13.94
N ILE A 5 0.30 -3.26 -15.22
CA ILE A 5 1.06 -2.13 -15.77
C ILE A 5 0.21 -0.87 -15.59
N ILE A 6 0.74 0.10 -14.85
CA ILE A 6 0.05 1.37 -14.61
C ILE A 6 0.42 2.37 -15.71
N ASP A 7 1.71 2.56 -15.94
CA ASP A 7 2.22 3.45 -17.00
C ASP A 7 3.67 3.06 -17.35
N ARG A 8 4.37 3.92 -18.08
CA ARG A 8 5.74 3.65 -18.54
C ARG A 8 6.75 3.53 -17.41
N GLU A 9 6.47 4.13 -16.25
CA GLU A 9 7.37 4.15 -15.10
C GLU A 9 7.00 3.13 -14.04
N LEU A 10 5.73 2.75 -13.95
CA LEU A 10 5.17 2.13 -12.76
C LEU A 10 4.37 0.88 -13.08
N ARG A 11 4.68 -0.22 -12.38
CA ARG A 11 3.89 -1.45 -12.46
C ARG A 11 3.82 -2.15 -11.12
N LEU A 12 2.80 -2.97 -10.95
CA LEU A 12 2.59 -3.79 -9.77
C LEU A 12 2.95 -5.24 -10.11
N ILE A 13 3.86 -5.81 -9.35
CA ILE A 13 4.34 -7.19 -9.52
C ILE A 13 3.79 -8.01 -8.35
N PRO A 14 3.19 -9.19 -8.59
CA PRO A 14 2.77 -10.05 -7.48
C PRO A 14 3.89 -10.21 -6.48
N TYR A 15 3.57 -10.09 -5.19
CA TYR A 15 4.59 -10.13 -4.15
C TYR A 15 5.43 -11.41 -4.23
N TYR A 16 6.73 -11.25 -4.09
CA TYR A 16 7.68 -12.34 -3.89
C TYR A 16 8.67 -11.94 -2.79
N ARG A 17 9.24 -12.90 -2.10
CA ARG A 17 10.16 -12.60 -1.00
C ARG A 17 11.43 -11.92 -1.50
N ASN A 18 11.73 -10.76 -0.92
CA ASN A 18 12.83 -9.92 -1.36
C ASN A 18 13.41 -9.11 -0.18
N ASP A 19 13.69 -9.78 0.92
CA ASP A 19 14.07 -9.14 2.19
C ASP A 19 15.17 -8.10 2.07
N ALA A 20 16.18 -8.38 1.24
CA ALA A 20 17.32 -7.46 1.06
C ALA A 20 16.86 -6.08 0.58
N VAL A 21 15.74 -6.00 -0.13
CA VAL A 21 15.20 -4.75 -0.66
C VAL A 21 14.12 -4.19 0.26
N SER A 22 13.17 -5.02 0.69
CA SER A 22 11.99 -4.55 1.43
C SER A 22 12.22 -4.33 2.91
N LEU A 23 13.09 -5.10 3.56
CA LEU A 23 13.33 -4.93 5.00
C LEU A 23 13.81 -3.53 5.35
N PRO A 24 14.76 -2.91 4.61
CA PRO A 24 15.18 -1.54 4.88
C PRO A 24 14.03 -0.52 4.85
N TRP A 25 12.99 -0.72 4.02
CA TRP A 25 11.84 0.20 3.99
C TRP A 25 11.16 0.26 5.36
N TYR A 26 10.99 -0.89 6.01
CA TYR A 26 10.31 -1.06 7.28
C TYR A 26 11.22 -0.85 8.48
N GLN A 27 12.46 -0.44 8.24
CA GLN A 27 13.41 -0.04 9.29
C GLN A 27 13.53 1.49 9.36
N ASP A 28 12.97 2.21 8.41
CA ASP A 28 12.90 3.68 8.47
C ASP A 28 11.87 4.10 9.52
N PRO A 29 12.24 4.99 10.46
CA PRO A 29 11.34 5.40 11.54
C PRO A 29 10.04 6.05 11.07
N ASP A 30 10.10 6.85 10.01
CA ASP A 30 8.90 7.51 9.47
C ASP A 30 7.94 6.50 8.85
N VAL A 31 8.48 5.53 8.11
CA VAL A 31 7.69 4.44 7.51
C VAL A 31 7.04 3.59 8.60
N CYS A 32 7.78 3.19 9.62
CA CYS A 32 7.22 2.43 10.74
C CYS A 32 6.07 3.16 11.42
N LYS A 33 6.20 4.48 11.56
CA LYS A 33 5.17 5.33 12.15
C LYS A 33 3.93 5.39 11.27
N GLN A 34 4.14 5.61 9.96
CA GLN A 34 3.06 5.73 8.97
C GLN A 34 2.25 4.44 8.83
N VAL A 35 2.92 3.30 8.84
CA VAL A 35 2.32 1.99 8.57
C VAL A 35 1.64 1.41 9.80
N ASP A 36 2.28 1.50 10.96
CA ASP A 36 1.91 0.70 12.13
C ASP A 36 1.96 1.48 13.44
N ASN A 37 2.19 2.77 13.37
CA ASN A 37 2.37 3.64 14.54
C ASN A 37 3.39 3.07 15.52
N ARG A 38 4.50 2.60 15.00
CA ARG A 38 5.52 1.82 15.71
C ARG A 38 6.78 2.64 15.90
N ASP A 39 7.41 2.54 17.07
CA ASP A 39 8.68 3.20 17.34
C ASP A 39 9.88 2.29 17.05
N LYS A 40 9.65 0.97 16.95
CA LYS A 40 10.72 0.00 16.68
C LYS A 40 10.72 -0.41 15.21
N PRO A 41 11.90 -0.59 14.59
CA PRO A 41 11.98 -1.10 13.23
C PRO A 41 11.50 -2.55 13.17
N TYR A 42 11.05 -2.98 11.98
CA TYR A 42 10.73 -4.36 11.72
C TYR A 42 12.00 -5.20 11.70
N ASP A 43 11.93 -6.41 12.20
CA ASP A 43 12.92 -7.45 11.90
C ASP A 43 12.39 -8.35 10.78
N ALA A 44 13.22 -9.30 10.33
CA ALA A 44 12.84 -10.20 9.24
C ALA A 44 11.61 -11.04 9.59
N ALA A 45 11.49 -11.50 10.84
CA ALA A 45 10.36 -12.33 11.27
C ALA A 45 9.04 -11.56 11.20
N LEU A 46 9.01 -10.31 11.65
CA LEU A 46 7.82 -9.47 11.59
C LEU A 46 7.48 -9.12 10.14
N LEU A 47 8.48 -8.82 9.32
CA LEU A 47 8.27 -8.55 7.90
C LEU A 47 7.62 -9.75 7.20
N HIS A 48 8.12 -10.95 7.43
CA HIS A 48 7.56 -12.17 6.84
C HIS A 48 6.13 -12.42 7.31
N SER A 49 5.86 -12.23 8.60
CA SER A 49 4.50 -12.38 9.15
C SER A 49 3.52 -11.43 8.50
N MET A 50 3.94 -10.19 8.27
CA MET A 50 3.11 -9.17 7.62
C MET A 50 2.77 -9.58 6.18
N TYR A 51 3.77 -9.92 5.38
CA TYR A 51 3.53 -10.30 3.98
C TYR A 51 2.75 -11.60 3.86
N ASP A 52 3.03 -12.59 4.72
CA ASP A 52 2.28 -13.85 4.74
C ASP A 52 0.80 -13.59 5.04
N TYR A 53 0.51 -12.69 5.99
CA TYR A 53 -0.86 -12.29 6.30
C TYR A 53 -1.54 -11.62 5.11
N LEU A 54 -0.88 -10.68 4.47
CA LEU A 54 -1.43 -9.94 3.33
C LEU A 54 -1.71 -10.86 2.14
N CYS A 55 -0.80 -11.79 1.86
CA CYS A 55 -0.96 -12.75 0.77
C CYS A 55 -2.05 -13.78 1.08
N ALA A 56 -2.19 -14.20 2.33
CA ALA A 56 -3.22 -15.15 2.74
C ALA A 56 -4.62 -14.54 2.73
N ASN A 57 -4.74 -13.23 2.93
CA ASN A 57 -6.02 -12.55 3.10
C ASN A 57 -6.41 -11.64 1.93
N GLY A 58 -5.67 -11.67 0.84
CA GLY A 58 -5.97 -10.83 -0.32
C GLY A 58 -4.87 -10.88 -1.37
N ASP A 59 -4.82 -9.83 -2.17
CA ASP A 59 -3.81 -9.66 -3.21
C ASP A 59 -2.74 -8.69 -2.72
N CYS A 60 -1.48 -9.10 -2.79
CA CYS A 60 -0.35 -8.28 -2.39
C CYS A 60 0.61 -8.12 -3.57
N TYR A 61 1.00 -6.88 -3.85
CA TYR A 61 1.91 -6.54 -4.95
C TYR A 61 3.12 -5.79 -4.44
N CYS A 62 4.26 -6.01 -5.09
CA CYS A 62 5.40 -5.10 -5.00
C CYS A 62 5.20 -3.97 -6.00
N ILE A 63 5.59 -2.76 -5.61
CA ILE A 63 5.57 -1.58 -6.49
C ILE A 63 6.93 -1.45 -7.14
N GLU A 64 6.98 -1.50 -8.48
CA GLU A 64 8.21 -1.28 -9.24
C GLU A 64 8.12 0.06 -9.97
N TYR A 65 9.10 0.92 -9.72
CA TYR A 65 9.20 2.24 -10.32
C TYR A 65 10.52 2.35 -11.07
N ASN A 66 10.45 2.52 -12.40
CA ASN A 66 11.62 2.59 -13.27
C ASN A 66 12.60 1.43 -13.04
N GLY A 67 12.09 0.22 -12.87
CA GLY A 67 12.91 -0.98 -12.68
C GLY A 67 13.37 -1.23 -11.24
N VAL A 68 12.96 -0.39 -10.27
CA VAL A 68 13.36 -0.49 -8.86
C VAL A 68 12.15 -0.76 -8.00
N LEU A 69 12.24 -1.74 -7.09
CA LEU A 69 11.18 -1.97 -6.11
C LEU A 69 11.21 -0.88 -5.05
N VAL A 70 10.09 -0.20 -4.85
CA VAL A 70 10.00 0.99 -3.98
C VAL A 70 8.93 0.90 -2.90
N GLY A 71 8.16 -0.19 -2.87
CA GLY A 71 7.11 -0.34 -1.88
C GLY A 71 6.22 -1.54 -2.16
N ASP A 72 5.09 -1.56 -1.49
CA ASP A 72 4.07 -2.59 -1.66
C ASP A 72 2.66 -1.99 -1.56
N VAL A 73 1.71 -2.69 -2.14
CA VAL A 73 0.29 -2.34 -2.04
C VAL A 73 -0.52 -3.63 -1.97
N SER A 74 -1.54 -3.65 -1.12
CA SER A 74 -2.37 -4.82 -0.93
C SER A 74 -3.85 -4.46 -0.89
N LEU A 75 -4.69 -5.40 -1.31
CA LEU A 75 -6.14 -5.33 -1.23
C LEU A 75 -6.65 -6.60 -0.59
N ARG A 76 -7.16 -6.50 0.63
CA ARG A 76 -7.71 -7.64 1.36
C ARG A 76 -9.09 -8.02 0.88
N LYS A 77 -9.50 -9.24 1.16
CA LYS A 77 -10.86 -9.73 0.84
C LYS A 77 -11.97 -8.90 1.47
N ASN A 78 -11.69 -8.25 2.61
CA ASN A 78 -12.63 -7.33 3.26
C ASN A 78 -12.66 -5.93 2.63
N ALA A 79 -11.99 -5.75 1.48
CA ALA A 79 -11.90 -4.50 0.73
C ALA A 79 -11.01 -3.44 1.39
N GLU A 80 -10.16 -3.81 2.33
CA GLU A 80 -9.20 -2.88 2.93
C GLU A 80 -7.92 -2.81 2.09
N ILE A 81 -7.57 -1.59 1.68
CA ILE A 81 -6.32 -1.29 0.97
C ILE A 81 -5.26 -0.84 1.96
N ALA A 82 -4.02 -1.24 1.71
CA ALA A 82 -2.86 -0.70 2.41
C ALA A 82 -1.74 -0.46 1.39
N ILE A 83 -0.98 0.59 1.57
CA ILE A 83 0.11 0.96 0.67
C ILE A 83 1.28 1.50 1.46
N VAL A 84 2.48 1.11 1.07
CA VAL A 84 3.74 1.62 1.60
C VAL A 84 4.64 2.00 0.44
N VAL A 85 5.12 3.24 0.45
CA VAL A 85 6.16 3.70 -0.46
C VAL A 85 7.37 4.04 0.42
N CYS A 86 8.55 3.53 0.06
CA CYS A 86 9.75 3.77 0.85
C CYS A 86 10.09 5.27 0.89
N LYS A 87 10.78 5.68 1.95
CA LYS A 87 11.03 7.09 2.27
C LYS A 87 11.58 7.90 1.10
N GLU A 88 12.54 7.33 0.38
CA GLU A 88 13.24 8.00 -0.72
C GLU A 88 12.33 8.33 -1.91
N TYR A 89 11.25 7.56 -2.08
CA TYR A 89 10.35 7.70 -3.22
C TYR A 89 9.00 8.29 -2.87
N GLN A 90 8.80 8.74 -1.63
CA GLN A 90 7.59 9.47 -1.24
C GLN A 90 7.55 10.82 -1.95
N ASN A 91 6.35 11.38 -2.14
CA ASN A 91 6.12 12.66 -2.83
C ASN A 91 6.44 12.64 -4.34
N HIS A 92 6.40 11.47 -4.96
CA HIS A 92 6.57 11.31 -6.42
C HIS A 92 5.25 10.90 -7.10
N HIS A 93 4.12 11.06 -6.42
CA HIS A 93 2.79 10.65 -6.91
C HIS A 93 2.67 9.14 -7.17
N ILE A 94 3.59 8.33 -6.67
CA ILE A 94 3.58 6.87 -6.83
C ILE A 94 2.36 6.28 -6.12
N GLY A 95 2.14 6.66 -4.86
CA GLY A 95 1.02 6.15 -4.06
C GLY A 95 -0.32 6.40 -4.74
N ARG A 96 -0.55 7.60 -5.22
CA ARG A 96 -1.80 7.97 -5.88
C ARG A 96 -2.07 7.11 -7.12
N ARG A 97 -1.06 6.91 -7.96
CA ARG A 97 -1.19 6.07 -9.16
C ARG A 97 -1.46 4.61 -8.82
N CYS A 98 -0.81 4.09 -7.79
CA CYS A 98 -1.04 2.72 -7.33
C CYS A 98 -2.44 2.56 -6.74
N VAL A 99 -2.91 3.50 -5.94
CA VAL A 99 -4.27 3.47 -5.40
C VAL A 99 -5.29 3.48 -6.52
N ALA A 100 -5.12 4.32 -7.54
CA ALA A 100 -6.01 4.36 -8.70
C ALA A 100 -6.09 2.99 -9.39
N GLU A 101 -4.97 2.30 -9.53
CA GLU A 101 -4.93 0.95 -10.13
C GLU A 101 -5.64 -0.07 -9.23
N MET A 102 -5.49 0.03 -7.92
CA MET A 102 -6.16 -0.86 -6.98
C MET A 102 -7.68 -0.65 -6.95
N LEU A 103 -8.16 0.57 -7.23
CA LEU A 103 -9.59 0.83 -7.42
C LEU A 103 -10.11 0.06 -8.64
N LYS A 104 -9.34 0.01 -9.72
CA LYS A 104 -9.69 -0.80 -10.90
C LYS A 104 -9.76 -2.28 -10.56
N LEU A 105 -8.77 -2.78 -9.82
CA LEU A 105 -8.76 -4.19 -9.37
C LEU A 105 -9.99 -4.51 -8.53
N ALA A 106 -10.34 -3.64 -7.60
CA ALA A 106 -11.51 -3.83 -6.76
C ALA A 106 -12.82 -3.88 -7.56
N LYS A 107 -12.95 -3.03 -8.58
CA LYS A 107 -14.10 -3.07 -9.50
C LYS A 107 -14.15 -4.39 -10.27
N GLU A 108 -13.00 -4.86 -10.75
CA GLU A 108 -12.90 -6.17 -11.44
C GLU A 108 -13.37 -7.31 -10.54
N LYS A 109 -13.10 -7.20 -9.24
CA LYS A 109 -13.52 -8.20 -8.24
C LYS A 109 -14.98 -8.05 -7.79
N GLY A 110 -15.68 -7.03 -8.26
CA GLY A 110 -17.07 -6.77 -7.89
C GLY A 110 -17.24 -6.18 -6.48
N MET A 111 -16.21 -5.58 -5.92
CA MET A 111 -16.32 -4.93 -4.62
C MET A 111 -17.14 -3.64 -4.73
N PRO A 112 -18.10 -3.38 -3.79
CA PRO A 112 -18.90 -2.15 -3.85
C PRO A 112 -18.14 -0.91 -3.36
N ARG A 113 -17.10 -1.09 -2.59
CA ARG A 113 -16.26 0.00 -2.04
C ARG A 113 -14.91 -0.53 -1.59
N ILE A 114 -13.96 0.39 -1.41
CA ILE A 114 -12.69 0.13 -0.73
C ILE A 114 -12.64 0.97 0.54
N ILE A 115 -12.06 0.42 1.61
CA ILE A 115 -11.80 1.12 2.86
C ILE A 115 -10.30 1.23 3.12
N ALA A 116 -9.90 2.28 3.84
CA ALA A 116 -8.51 2.51 4.23
C ALA A 116 -8.46 2.98 5.68
N ASN A 117 -7.52 2.43 6.43
CA ASN A 117 -7.21 2.89 7.79
C ASN A 117 -6.01 3.84 7.70
N ILE A 118 -6.17 5.09 8.11
CA ILE A 118 -5.14 6.11 8.00
C ILE A 118 -5.02 6.81 9.35
N TYR A 119 -3.85 6.71 9.98
CA TYR A 119 -3.62 7.34 11.28
C TYR A 119 -3.84 8.86 11.21
N SER A 120 -4.40 9.42 12.27
CA SER A 120 -4.79 10.84 12.33
C SER A 120 -3.62 11.80 12.14
N PHE A 121 -2.40 11.38 12.49
CA PHE A 121 -1.20 12.19 12.30
C PHE A 121 -0.64 12.10 10.87
N ASN A 122 -1.09 11.14 10.06
CA ASN A 122 -0.56 10.91 8.72
C ASN A 122 -1.30 11.76 7.67
N THR A 123 -1.05 13.06 7.72
CA THR A 123 -1.72 14.03 6.83
C THR A 123 -1.37 13.81 5.36
N GLN A 124 -0.17 13.34 5.07
CA GLN A 124 0.28 13.03 3.71
C GLN A 124 -0.61 11.96 3.07
N SER A 125 -0.85 10.84 3.77
CA SER A 125 -1.72 9.77 3.29
C SER A 125 -3.18 10.23 3.19
N GLN A 126 -3.67 10.99 4.16
CA GLN A 126 -5.03 11.54 4.12
C GLN A 126 -5.24 12.37 2.85
N THR A 127 -4.31 13.25 2.53
CA THR A 127 -4.37 14.09 1.32
C THR A 127 -4.36 13.23 0.06
N MET A 128 -3.48 12.25 0.00
CA MET A 128 -3.36 11.36 -1.15
C MET A 128 -4.64 10.56 -1.36
N PHE A 129 -5.17 9.91 -0.32
CA PHE A 129 -6.38 9.11 -0.44
C PHE A 129 -7.60 9.97 -0.78
N ARG A 130 -7.73 11.16 -0.22
CA ARG A 130 -8.80 12.09 -0.59
C ARG A 130 -8.72 12.46 -2.07
N SER A 131 -7.52 12.70 -2.59
CA SER A 131 -7.33 13.01 -4.02
C SER A 131 -7.72 11.84 -4.93
N ALA A 132 -7.72 10.62 -4.41
CA ALA A 132 -8.13 9.41 -5.12
C ALA A 132 -9.63 9.12 -5.01
N GLY A 133 -10.38 9.95 -4.28
CA GLY A 133 -11.83 9.80 -4.15
C GLY A 133 -12.30 9.21 -2.83
N PHE A 134 -11.41 9.04 -1.85
CA PHE A 134 -11.79 8.54 -0.53
C PHE A 134 -12.35 9.67 0.33
N GLU A 135 -13.36 9.35 1.12
CA GLU A 135 -13.97 10.26 2.09
C GLU A 135 -13.85 9.67 3.48
N LYS A 136 -13.69 10.53 4.47
CA LYS A 136 -13.59 10.11 5.87
C LYS A 136 -14.96 9.60 6.35
N THR A 137 -14.99 8.40 6.90
CA THR A 137 -16.21 7.74 7.39
C THR A 137 -16.22 7.58 8.91
N GLY A 138 -15.08 7.74 9.56
CA GLY A 138 -14.94 7.64 11.00
C GLY A 138 -13.58 8.15 11.42
N GLU A 139 -13.25 8.05 12.71
CA GLU A 139 -11.92 8.37 13.17
C GLU A 139 -10.92 7.40 12.53
N GLU A 140 -9.96 7.91 11.78
CA GLU A 140 -8.92 7.12 11.09
C GLU A 140 -9.45 6.13 10.03
N TRP A 141 -10.72 6.25 9.62
CA TRP A 141 -11.28 5.42 8.56
C TRP A 141 -11.77 6.24 7.37
N TYR A 142 -11.50 5.74 6.18
CA TYR A 142 -11.85 6.36 4.91
C TYR A 142 -12.44 5.30 3.99
N ALA A 143 -13.31 5.72 3.07
CA ALA A 143 -13.90 4.81 2.09
C ALA A 143 -14.06 5.50 0.75
N CYS A 144 -13.96 4.70 -0.32
CA CYS A 144 -14.24 5.14 -1.69
C CYS A 144 -15.29 4.20 -2.28
N GLN A 145 -16.42 4.77 -2.72
CA GLN A 145 -17.45 4.00 -3.40
C GLN A 145 -17.04 3.69 -4.83
N LEU A 146 -17.36 2.50 -5.29
CA LEU A 146 -16.98 2.03 -6.63
C LEU A 146 -18.16 1.95 -7.60
#